data_ea234571415568e334dda06a36e6bf43
#
_entry.id   ea234571415568e334dda06a36e6bf43
#
_cell.length_a   1.000
_cell.length_b   1.000
_cell.length_c   1.000
_cell.angle_alpha   90.00
_cell.angle_beta   90.00
_cell.angle_gamma   90.00
#
_symmetry.space_group_name_H-M   'P 1'
#
loop_
_entity.id
_entity.type
_entity.pdbx_description
1 polymer ?
#
loop_
_entity_poly.entity_id
_entity_poly.type
_entity_poly.pdbx_seq_one_letter_code
_entity_poly.pdbx_strand_id
1 'polypeptide(L)'
;GMLLPLFVTNQNFSFYFDIKNFDNTLRFENSIDNTIASEYQTFLQAKLEIRNMLSNKLDSLDNDDREIIESKISSINSSVKNYTNNFIDKNSKTFFSKFLKANQQIEIPESPLDSNGNPDRNFPYNFSKKHFWDNIDFTDSRILRTPIFFNKMDQYFDKMTAKHPDSINQSADILIKLSKANDEIFQYVVSYVTSTYERSKIMGMDAVFVHMVEKYYITNQCDWVDSTMLVKMQDRAQKIAPNLIGRKATEFIAYGTAFMKDTLEIPHTLSEIKADYTVLVFFGPSCGHCKKEIPKIKNDVDSLISAGYNIETFAVATEFDKQEWKKFINDQKIGDWINVADINHDEDGNPVASSDWRDKYDIYSTPVIYLLDKEKKIIAKRISHTQLVEILGRLQQDN
;
A
#
# COMPACT_ATOMS: atom_id res chain seq x y z
N GLY A 1 -7.67 0.87 37.41
CA GLY A 1 -6.90 -0.34 37.72
C GLY A 1 -5.48 -0.21 37.27
N MET A 2 -4.55 -0.84 37.94
CA MET A 2 -3.13 -0.89 37.57
C MET A 2 -2.97 -1.96 36.48
N LEU A 3 -2.22 -1.66 35.43
CA LEU A 3 -1.85 -2.61 34.38
C LEU A 3 -0.38 -3.00 34.59
N LEU A 4 -0.12 -4.30 34.70
CA LEU A 4 1.23 -4.85 34.75
C LEU A 4 1.54 -5.49 33.40
N PRO A 5 2.41 -4.90 32.54
CA PRO A 5 2.86 -5.53 31.33
C PRO A 5 3.79 -6.70 31.67
N LEU A 6 3.54 -7.87 31.07
CA LEU A 6 4.32 -9.08 31.28
C LEU A 6 4.88 -9.62 29.98
N PHE A 7 6.14 -10.04 30.00
CA PHE A 7 6.75 -10.81 28.92
C PHE A 7 6.50 -12.29 29.17
N VAL A 8 5.57 -12.86 28.37
CA VAL A 8 5.27 -14.29 28.41
C VAL A 8 6.14 -14.99 27.39
N THR A 9 7.21 -15.60 27.89
CA THR A 9 8.12 -16.45 27.10
C THR A 9 7.80 -17.92 27.44
N ASN A 10 8.23 -18.88 26.62
CA ASN A 10 7.86 -20.29 26.70
C ASN A 10 8.30 -21.00 27.98
N GLN A 11 8.02 -20.40 29.15
CA GLN A 11 8.33 -20.93 30.46
C GLN A 11 7.25 -20.53 31.48
N ASN A 12 7.02 -21.42 32.44
CA ASN A 12 6.19 -21.08 33.59
C ASN A 12 6.97 -20.17 34.53
N PHE A 13 6.34 -19.11 35.01
CA PHE A 13 6.93 -18.21 35.99
C PHE A 13 5.90 -17.79 37.03
N SER A 14 6.39 -17.32 38.19
CA SER A 14 5.58 -16.75 39.25
C SER A 14 5.99 -15.29 39.48
N PHE A 15 5.07 -14.49 39.98
CA PHE A 15 5.35 -13.16 40.47
C PHE A 15 4.64 -12.88 41.77
N TYR A 16 5.25 -12.08 42.61
CA TYR A 16 4.81 -11.74 43.94
C TYR A 16 4.91 -10.23 44.16
N PHE A 17 3.96 -9.65 44.86
CA PHE A 17 3.97 -8.24 45.19
C PHE A 17 3.10 -7.96 46.41
N ASP A 18 3.39 -6.87 47.14
CA ASP A 18 2.51 -6.29 48.14
C ASP A 18 1.68 -5.18 47.47
N ILE A 19 0.37 -5.29 47.55
CA ILE A 19 -0.58 -4.35 46.95
C ILE A 19 -0.41 -2.91 47.49
N LYS A 20 0.10 -2.76 48.70
CA LYS A 20 0.34 -1.46 49.34
C LYS A 20 1.67 -0.84 48.96
N ASN A 21 2.61 -1.61 48.41
CA ASN A 21 3.94 -1.19 48.06
C ASN A 21 4.40 -1.92 46.78
N PHE A 22 3.57 -1.83 45.73
CA PHE A 22 3.73 -2.61 44.53
C PHE A 22 5.09 -2.43 43.87
N ASP A 23 5.51 -1.19 43.65
CA ASP A 23 6.72 -0.86 42.85
C ASP A 23 8.01 -1.37 43.51
N ASN A 24 8.05 -1.45 44.85
CA ASN A 24 9.23 -1.90 45.58
C ASN A 24 9.23 -3.39 45.90
N THR A 25 8.08 -4.05 45.77
CA THR A 25 7.92 -5.44 46.22
C THR A 25 7.72 -6.43 45.09
N LEU A 26 7.51 -5.96 43.88
CA LEU A 26 7.35 -6.81 42.70
C LEU A 26 8.60 -7.69 42.48
N ARG A 27 8.40 -9.01 42.49
CA ARG A 27 9.44 -10.02 42.28
C ARG A 27 8.96 -11.06 41.30
N PHE A 28 9.88 -11.50 40.43
CA PHE A 28 9.63 -12.56 39.46
C PHE A 28 10.52 -13.76 39.77
N GLU A 29 9.96 -14.96 39.70
CA GLU A 29 10.67 -16.23 39.75
C GLU A 29 10.53 -16.95 38.42
N ASN A 30 11.64 -17.51 37.94
CA ASN A 30 11.74 -18.23 36.65
C ASN A 30 11.41 -17.37 35.42
N SER A 31 11.60 -16.06 35.49
CA SER A 31 11.44 -15.18 34.32
C SER A 31 12.54 -14.11 34.31
N ILE A 32 13.58 -14.36 33.55
CA ILE A 32 14.68 -13.39 33.39
C ILE A 32 14.20 -12.11 32.72
N ASP A 33 13.37 -12.24 31.65
CA ASP A 33 12.86 -11.08 30.90
C ASP A 33 12.05 -10.14 31.79
N ASN A 34 11.13 -10.67 32.62
CA ASN A 34 10.35 -9.84 33.54
C ASN A 34 11.18 -9.26 34.68
N THR A 35 12.17 -10.01 35.21
CA THR A 35 13.07 -9.51 36.25
C THR A 35 13.86 -8.31 35.77
N ILE A 36 14.55 -8.45 34.62
CA ILE A 36 15.37 -7.35 34.09
C ILE A 36 14.51 -6.19 33.54
N ALA A 37 13.28 -6.46 33.07
CA ALA A 37 12.34 -5.41 32.70
C ALA A 37 11.92 -4.56 33.90
N SER A 38 11.66 -5.20 35.05
CA SER A 38 11.34 -4.48 36.28
C SER A 38 12.52 -3.62 36.76
N GLU A 39 13.74 -4.16 36.73
CA GLU A 39 14.97 -3.40 37.08
C GLU A 39 15.17 -2.19 36.15
N TYR A 40 15.00 -2.38 34.85
CA TYR A 40 15.10 -1.31 33.86
C TYR A 40 14.04 -0.23 34.07
N GLN A 41 12.78 -0.64 34.31
CA GLN A 41 11.67 0.29 34.56
C GLN A 41 11.89 1.13 35.83
N THR A 42 12.39 0.53 36.91
CA THR A 42 12.72 1.24 38.14
C THR A 42 13.77 2.35 37.89
N PHE A 43 14.82 2.04 37.16
CA PHE A 43 15.82 3.04 36.76
C PHE A 43 15.21 4.15 35.90
N LEU A 44 14.44 3.77 34.88
CA LEU A 44 13.85 4.72 33.93
C LEU A 44 12.85 5.66 34.63
N GLN A 45 12.01 5.13 35.50
CA GLN A 45 11.05 5.93 36.27
C GLN A 45 11.72 6.98 37.13
N ALA A 46 12.76 6.59 37.88
CA ALA A 46 13.54 7.54 38.70
C ALA A 46 14.12 8.69 37.86
N LYS A 47 14.63 8.39 36.65
CA LYS A 47 15.17 9.43 35.76
C LYS A 47 14.09 10.31 35.13
N LEU A 48 12.94 9.72 34.78
CA LEU A 48 11.80 10.45 34.23
C LEU A 48 11.18 11.41 35.24
N GLU A 49 11.07 11.01 36.51
CA GLU A 49 10.59 11.89 37.59
C GLU A 49 11.46 13.13 37.75
N ILE A 50 12.81 12.96 37.79
CA ILE A 50 13.76 14.08 37.89
C ILE A 50 13.63 14.98 36.65
N ARG A 51 13.59 14.38 35.45
CA ARG A 51 13.41 15.13 34.20
C ARG A 51 12.12 15.95 34.19
N ASN A 52 11.00 15.35 34.61
CA ASN A 52 9.70 16.03 34.65
C ASN A 52 9.68 17.18 35.68
N MET A 53 10.29 16.98 36.85
CA MET A 53 10.48 18.06 37.84
C MET A 53 11.29 19.24 37.27
N LEU A 54 12.33 18.95 36.46
CA LEU A 54 13.13 20.00 35.83
C LEU A 54 12.36 20.65 34.68
N SER A 55 11.67 19.89 33.86
CA SER A 55 10.86 20.43 32.74
C SER A 55 9.75 21.35 33.21
N ASN A 56 9.07 21.02 34.31
CA ASN A 56 8.02 21.87 34.88
C ASN A 56 8.54 23.22 35.41
N LYS A 57 9.86 23.37 35.64
CA LYS A 57 10.46 24.64 36.04
C LYS A 57 10.77 25.54 34.85
N LEU A 58 10.91 25.02 33.63
CA LEU A 58 11.35 25.79 32.47
C LEU A 58 10.42 26.94 32.12
N ASP A 59 9.11 26.78 32.31
CA ASP A 59 8.11 27.78 31.95
C ASP A 59 8.14 29.05 32.80
N SER A 60 8.84 29.01 33.96
CA SER A 60 8.89 30.09 34.95
C SER A 60 10.27 30.74 35.12
N LEU A 61 11.25 30.36 34.28
CA LEU A 61 12.62 30.81 34.42
C LEU A 61 13.01 31.87 33.39
N ASP A 62 13.97 32.74 33.77
CA ASP A 62 14.69 33.62 32.83
C ASP A 62 15.71 32.83 31.98
N ASN A 63 16.38 33.52 31.04
CA ASN A 63 17.19 32.84 30.02
C ASN A 63 18.43 32.12 30.62
N ASP A 64 19.07 32.67 31.60
CA ASP A 64 20.32 32.08 32.16
C ASP A 64 20.04 30.82 32.98
N ASP A 65 19.00 30.86 33.81
CA ASP A 65 18.57 29.71 34.61
C ASP A 65 17.94 28.62 33.72
N ARG A 66 17.29 29.01 32.60
CA ARG A 66 16.75 28.10 31.59
C ARG A 66 17.85 27.24 30.95
N GLU A 67 18.96 27.85 30.52
CA GLU A 67 20.07 27.13 29.89
C GLU A 67 20.70 26.07 30.85
N ILE A 68 20.79 26.41 32.13
CA ILE A 68 21.26 25.47 33.18
C ILE A 68 20.30 24.26 33.29
N ILE A 69 19.00 24.49 33.30
CA ILE A 69 18.02 23.41 33.41
C ILE A 69 18.00 22.55 32.14
N GLU A 70 18.05 23.14 30.94
CA GLU A 70 18.14 22.42 29.67
C GLU A 70 19.39 21.53 29.59
N SER A 71 20.56 22.04 30.09
CA SER A 71 21.79 21.25 30.20
C SER A 71 21.62 20.04 31.12
N LYS A 72 20.95 20.21 32.28
CA LYS A 72 20.63 19.08 33.18
C LYS A 72 19.73 18.07 32.57
N ILE A 73 18.66 18.49 31.85
CA ILE A 73 17.76 17.59 31.13
C ILE A 73 18.53 16.82 30.05
N SER A 74 19.41 17.47 29.30
CA SER A 74 20.28 16.84 28.30
C SER A 74 21.18 15.78 28.92
N SER A 75 21.77 16.08 30.07
CA SER A 75 22.60 15.13 30.83
C SER A 75 21.81 13.90 31.29
N ILE A 76 20.57 14.09 31.75
CA ILE A 76 19.67 12.98 32.12
C ILE A 76 19.37 12.12 30.91
N ASN A 77 19.01 12.73 29.77
CA ASN A 77 18.72 12.00 28.54
C ASN A 77 19.93 11.17 28.06
N SER A 78 21.11 11.76 28.11
CA SER A 78 22.38 11.07 27.81
C SER A 78 22.65 9.92 28.77
N SER A 79 22.39 10.10 30.06
CA SER A 79 22.52 9.05 31.09
C SER A 79 21.56 7.88 30.82
N VAL A 80 20.29 8.18 30.46
CA VAL A 80 19.30 7.15 30.11
C VAL A 80 19.74 6.39 28.85
N LYS A 81 20.17 7.11 27.80
CA LYS A 81 20.68 6.50 26.57
C LYS A 81 21.84 5.55 26.82
N ASN A 82 22.85 6.02 27.56
CA ASN A 82 24.05 5.22 27.89
C ASN A 82 23.67 3.98 28.73
N TYR A 83 22.81 4.17 29.73
CA TYR A 83 22.33 3.04 30.53
C TYR A 83 21.60 2.03 29.68
N THR A 84 20.68 2.47 28.80
CA THR A 84 19.91 1.60 27.90
C THR A 84 20.83 0.81 26.97
N ASN A 85 21.83 1.43 26.37
CA ASN A 85 22.79 0.75 25.50
C ASN A 85 23.58 -0.31 26.26
N ASN A 86 24.16 0.06 27.40
CA ASN A 86 24.89 -0.89 28.25
C ASN A 86 24.02 -2.03 28.77
N PHE A 87 22.75 -1.74 29.04
CA PHE A 87 21.77 -2.74 29.49
C PHE A 87 21.46 -3.73 28.37
N ILE A 88 21.23 -3.26 27.15
CA ILE A 88 21.00 -4.09 25.96
C ILE A 88 22.21 -4.99 25.71
N ASP A 89 23.43 -4.44 25.73
CA ASP A 89 24.64 -5.21 25.47
C ASP A 89 24.86 -6.30 26.52
N LYS A 90 24.70 -5.96 27.81
CA LYS A 90 24.84 -6.90 28.93
C LYS A 90 23.83 -8.04 28.86
N ASN A 91 22.61 -7.77 28.42
CA ASN A 91 21.49 -8.71 28.41
C ASN A 91 21.09 -9.15 26.98
N SER A 92 21.99 -9.06 26.03
CA SER A 92 21.72 -9.21 24.58
C SER A 92 21.00 -10.51 24.16
N LYS A 93 21.07 -11.57 25.00
CA LYS A 93 20.39 -12.86 24.75
C LYS A 93 18.94 -12.89 25.20
N THR A 94 18.47 -11.90 25.98
CA THR A 94 17.09 -11.86 26.49
C THR A 94 16.14 -11.21 25.49
N PHE A 95 14.88 -11.60 25.51
CA PHE A 95 13.87 -11.00 24.63
C PHE A 95 13.62 -9.53 24.99
N PHE A 96 13.62 -9.19 26.28
CA PHE A 96 13.43 -7.81 26.70
C PHE A 96 14.49 -6.86 26.13
N SER A 97 15.76 -7.27 26.07
CA SER A 97 16.81 -6.46 25.45
C SER A 97 16.63 -6.31 23.94
N LYS A 98 16.21 -7.37 23.24
CA LYS A 98 15.85 -7.30 21.80
C LYS A 98 14.67 -6.36 21.58
N PHE A 99 13.67 -6.41 22.46
CA PHE A 99 12.52 -5.51 22.45
C PHE A 99 12.93 -4.04 22.66
N LEU A 100 13.79 -3.76 23.63
CA LEU A 100 14.35 -2.42 23.85
C LEU A 100 15.10 -1.93 22.62
N LYS A 101 16.00 -2.77 22.07
CA LYS A 101 16.76 -2.44 20.86
C LYS A 101 15.85 -2.12 19.70
N ALA A 102 14.82 -2.93 19.47
CA ALA A 102 13.85 -2.73 18.38
C ALA A 102 13.11 -1.38 18.48
N ASN A 103 12.95 -0.84 19.68
CA ASN A 103 12.34 0.47 19.94
C ASN A 103 13.30 1.66 19.74
N GLN A 104 14.60 1.43 19.68
CA GLN A 104 15.55 2.51 19.49
C GLN A 104 15.41 3.16 18.11
N GLN A 105 15.53 4.48 18.08
CA GLN A 105 15.63 5.23 16.84
C GLN A 105 17.03 5.06 16.24
N ILE A 106 17.11 5.08 14.92
CA ILE A 106 18.37 5.08 14.20
C ILE A 106 19.00 6.47 14.35
N GLU A 107 20.26 6.50 14.81
CA GLU A 107 21.03 7.74 14.87
C GLU A 107 21.53 8.11 13.48
N ILE A 108 21.14 9.28 13.03
CA ILE A 108 21.51 9.78 11.72
C ILE A 108 22.81 10.59 11.91
N PRO A 109 23.92 10.23 11.24
CA PRO A 109 25.14 11.02 11.28
C PRO A 109 24.95 12.35 10.56
N GLU A 110 25.92 13.26 10.71
CA GLU A 110 25.91 14.52 9.97
C GLU A 110 25.85 14.27 8.46
N SER A 111 25.05 15.09 7.78
CA SER A 111 24.89 14.97 6.33
C SER A 111 26.21 15.32 5.63
N PRO A 112 26.67 14.46 4.70
CA PRO A 112 27.82 14.80 3.87
C PRO A 112 27.53 16.04 3.04
N LEU A 113 28.60 16.78 2.68
CA LEU A 113 28.47 17.94 1.82
C LEU A 113 28.33 17.52 0.36
N ASP A 114 27.47 18.21 -0.37
CA ASP A 114 27.36 18.08 -1.82
C ASP A 114 28.55 18.76 -2.56
N SER A 115 28.58 18.71 -3.88
CA SER A 115 29.61 19.33 -4.71
C SER A 115 29.72 20.85 -4.56
N ASN A 116 28.71 21.51 -3.99
CA ASN A 116 28.64 22.95 -3.76
C ASN A 116 28.96 23.32 -2.30
N GLY A 117 29.30 22.33 -1.44
CA GLY A 117 29.60 22.53 -0.03
C GLY A 117 28.35 22.63 0.88
N ASN A 118 27.17 22.27 0.39
CA ASN A 118 25.94 22.26 1.19
C ASN A 118 25.66 20.86 1.72
N PRO A 119 25.04 20.72 2.91
CA PRO A 119 24.62 19.42 3.42
C PRO A 119 23.61 18.75 2.46
N ASP A 120 23.82 17.47 2.12
CA ASP A 120 22.88 16.69 1.32
C ASP A 120 21.54 16.56 2.06
N ARG A 121 20.52 17.21 1.52
CA ARG A 121 19.15 17.25 2.08
C ARG A 121 18.46 15.89 2.08
N ASN A 122 18.84 15.00 1.19
CA ASN A 122 18.24 13.67 1.06
C ASN A 122 18.92 12.62 1.94
N PHE A 123 20.13 12.92 2.42
CA PHE A 123 20.92 11.99 3.22
C PHE A 123 20.18 11.48 4.48
N PRO A 124 19.55 12.33 5.31
CA PRO A 124 18.86 11.86 6.50
C PRO A 124 17.76 10.84 6.20
N TYR A 125 16.97 11.10 5.15
CA TYR A 125 15.91 10.17 4.71
C TYR A 125 16.52 8.86 4.18
N ASN A 126 17.49 8.95 3.27
CA ASN A 126 18.10 7.78 2.65
C ASN A 126 18.81 6.91 3.69
N PHE A 127 19.52 7.53 4.62
CA PHE A 127 20.18 6.84 5.71
C PHE A 127 19.17 6.14 6.62
N SER A 128 18.15 6.87 7.08
CA SER A 128 17.09 6.30 7.93
C SER A 128 16.38 5.12 7.26
N LYS A 129 16.05 5.22 5.97
CA LYS A 129 15.40 4.14 5.23
C LYS A 129 16.30 2.92 5.07
N LYS A 130 17.58 3.14 4.77
CA LYS A 130 18.57 2.06 4.60
C LYS A 130 18.79 1.28 5.91
N HIS A 131 18.82 1.99 7.04
CA HIS A 131 19.12 1.42 8.35
C HIS A 131 17.88 1.14 9.20
N PHE A 132 16.69 1.30 8.64
CA PHE A 132 15.42 1.23 9.37
C PHE A 132 15.23 -0.07 10.15
N TRP A 133 15.75 -1.17 9.63
CA TRP A 133 15.60 -2.52 10.16
C TRP A 133 16.78 -3.01 11.01
N ASP A 134 17.86 -2.23 11.16
CA ASP A 134 19.11 -2.67 11.81
C ASP A 134 18.92 -3.06 13.28
N ASN A 135 17.93 -2.47 13.94
CA ASN A 135 17.63 -2.76 15.34
C ASN A 135 16.66 -3.94 15.55
N ILE A 136 16.22 -4.61 14.48
CA ILE A 136 15.33 -5.77 14.57
C ILE A 136 16.14 -7.07 14.47
N ASP A 137 15.92 -7.95 15.45
CA ASP A 137 16.43 -9.33 15.38
C ASP A 137 15.42 -10.21 14.65
N PHE A 138 15.64 -10.43 13.36
CA PHE A 138 14.78 -11.27 12.52
C PHE A 138 14.87 -12.77 12.82
N THR A 139 15.72 -13.20 13.76
CA THR A 139 15.78 -14.60 14.18
C THR A 139 14.80 -14.94 15.29
N ASP A 140 14.18 -13.94 15.90
CA ASP A 140 13.34 -14.09 17.10
C ASP A 140 11.88 -13.69 16.82
N SER A 141 11.04 -14.69 16.51
CA SER A 141 9.65 -14.46 16.14
C SER A 141 8.77 -13.89 17.27
N ARG A 142 9.25 -13.87 18.53
CA ARG A 142 8.51 -13.26 19.64
C ARG A 142 8.21 -11.77 19.40
N ILE A 143 9.01 -11.09 18.56
CA ILE A 143 8.78 -9.70 18.19
C ILE A 143 7.41 -9.49 17.51
N LEU A 144 6.87 -10.49 16.81
CA LEU A 144 5.55 -10.46 16.17
C LEU A 144 4.40 -10.35 17.18
N ARG A 145 4.63 -10.74 18.45
CA ARG A 145 3.66 -10.67 19.53
C ARG A 145 3.68 -9.33 20.26
N THR A 146 4.48 -8.40 19.75
CA THR A 146 4.56 -7.01 20.22
C THR A 146 4.02 -6.05 19.16
N PRO A 147 3.56 -4.86 19.55
CA PRO A 147 3.12 -3.87 18.56
C PRO A 147 4.27 -3.29 17.73
N ILE A 148 5.53 -3.48 18.14
CA ILE A 148 6.70 -2.83 17.52
C ILE A 148 6.84 -3.22 16.05
N PHE A 149 6.81 -4.52 15.77
CA PHE A 149 7.08 -5.01 14.42
C PHE A 149 6.00 -4.54 13.42
N PHE A 150 4.72 -4.67 13.82
CA PHE A 150 3.61 -4.16 13.02
C PHE A 150 3.72 -2.66 12.77
N ASN A 151 3.93 -1.86 13.83
CA ASN A 151 4.04 -0.40 13.70
C ASN A 151 5.23 0.02 12.84
N LYS A 152 6.35 -0.71 12.92
CA LYS A 152 7.48 -0.47 12.03
C LYS A 152 7.18 -0.80 10.57
N MET A 153 6.47 -1.89 10.29
CA MET A 153 6.06 -2.20 8.91
C MET A 153 5.12 -1.13 8.37
N ASP A 154 4.12 -0.72 9.15
CA ASP A 154 3.22 0.35 8.76
C ASP A 154 3.99 1.66 8.47
N GLN A 155 4.88 2.07 9.37
CA GLN A 155 5.74 3.23 9.16
C GLN A 155 6.61 3.09 7.90
N TYR A 156 7.22 1.94 7.68
CA TYR A 156 8.12 1.69 6.56
C TYR A 156 7.39 1.80 5.22
N PHE A 157 6.24 1.13 5.09
CA PHE A 157 5.47 1.14 3.87
C PHE A 157 4.63 2.40 3.69
N ASP A 158 4.07 2.97 4.75
CA ASP A 158 3.19 4.13 4.64
C ASP A 158 3.94 5.47 4.61
N LYS A 159 5.02 5.61 5.40
CA LYS A 159 5.68 6.90 5.60
C LYS A 159 7.06 7.01 4.95
N MET A 160 7.75 5.88 4.80
CA MET A 160 9.12 5.85 4.29
C MET A 160 9.24 5.24 2.88
N THR A 161 8.14 4.88 2.24
CA THR A 161 8.16 4.34 0.88
C THR A 161 7.21 5.15 0.01
N ALA A 162 7.71 5.60 -1.15
CA ALA A 162 6.89 6.30 -2.12
C ALA A 162 5.69 5.43 -2.52
N LYS A 163 4.52 6.05 -2.67
CA LYS A 163 3.27 5.36 -3.05
C LYS A 163 3.28 5.03 -4.56
N HIS A 164 4.30 4.31 -4.96
CA HIS A 164 4.48 3.79 -6.32
C HIS A 164 4.76 2.28 -6.24
N PRO A 165 4.15 1.45 -7.10
CA PRO A 165 4.28 -0.01 -7.04
C PRO A 165 5.72 -0.50 -6.99
N ASP A 166 6.61 0.05 -7.84
CA ASP A 166 8.02 -0.36 -7.87
C ASP A 166 8.74 -0.06 -6.57
N SER A 167 8.45 1.10 -5.95
CA SER A 167 9.05 1.47 -4.67
C SER A 167 8.57 0.56 -3.54
N ILE A 168 7.30 0.19 -3.56
CA ILE A 168 6.72 -0.78 -2.62
C ILE A 168 7.32 -2.17 -2.85
N ASN A 169 7.42 -2.63 -4.10
CA ASN A 169 8.02 -3.91 -4.45
C ASN A 169 9.47 -4.01 -3.96
N GLN A 170 10.29 -2.98 -4.20
CA GLN A 170 11.66 -2.93 -3.71
C GLN A 170 11.73 -2.98 -2.18
N SER A 171 10.90 -2.21 -1.49
CA SER A 171 10.83 -2.19 -0.04
C SER A 171 10.35 -3.53 0.54
N ALA A 172 9.37 -4.17 -0.10
CA ALA A 172 8.88 -5.50 0.25
C ALA A 172 9.99 -6.55 0.09
N ASP A 173 10.68 -6.55 -1.05
CA ASP A 173 11.76 -7.48 -1.33
C ASP A 173 12.90 -7.38 -0.30
N ILE A 174 13.25 -6.17 0.13
CA ILE A 174 14.26 -5.94 1.18
C ILE A 174 13.80 -6.56 2.49
N LEU A 175 12.58 -6.25 2.94
CA LEU A 175 12.07 -6.74 4.21
C LEU A 175 11.87 -8.26 4.19
N ILE A 176 11.33 -8.81 3.10
CA ILE A 176 11.16 -10.26 2.92
C ILE A 176 12.51 -10.99 2.95
N LYS A 177 13.54 -10.42 2.32
CA LYS A 177 14.90 -10.99 2.39
C LYS A 177 15.42 -11.08 3.82
N LEU A 178 15.23 -10.03 4.62
CA LEU A 178 15.63 -10.01 6.04
C LEU A 178 14.80 -11.02 6.86
N SER A 179 13.52 -11.12 6.59
CA SER A 179 12.60 -12.00 7.33
C SER A 179 12.87 -13.50 7.11
N LYS A 180 13.60 -13.90 6.06
CA LYS A 180 14.00 -15.29 5.81
C LYS A 180 14.87 -15.91 6.92
N ALA A 181 15.34 -15.13 7.87
CA ALA A 181 16.03 -15.64 9.05
C ALA A 181 15.13 -16.44 10.01
N ASN A 182 13.79 -16.33 9.87
CA ASN A 182 12.81 -17.06 10.66
C ASN A 182 11.52 -17.26 9.86
N ASP A 183 11.04 -18.50 9.77
CA ASP A 183 9.88 -18.86 8.94
C ASP A 183 8.59 -18.15 9.37
N GLU A 184 8.36 -17.96 10.67
CA GLU A 184 7.17 -17.28 11.19
C GLU A 184 7.17 -15.79 10.83
N ILE A 185 8.34 -15.14 10.89
CA ILE A 185 8.49 -13.73 10.46
C ILE A 185 8.35 -13.62 8.95
N PHE A 186 8.93 -14.55 8.20
CA PHE A 186 8.80 -14.59 6.74
C PHE A 186 7.34 -14.73 6.31
N GLN A 187 6.63 -15.70 6.86
CA GLN A 187 5.21 -15.90 6.61
C GLN A 187 4.39 -14.65 6.93
N TYR A 188 4.66 -14.04 8.07
CA TYR A 188 3.96 -12.83 8.51
C TYR A 188 4.16 -11.66 7.54
N VAL A 189 5.41 -11.39 7.16
CA VAL A 189 5.75 -10.28 6.25
C VAL A 189 5.15 -10.50 4.87
N VAL A 190 5.31 -11.69 4.28
CA VAL A 190 4.74 -12.01 2.97
C VAL A 190 3.23 -11.87 2.98
N SER A 191 2.56 -12.44 3.99
CA SER A 191 1.10 -12.37 4.13
C SER A 191 0.61 -10.93 4.33
N TYR A 192 1.31 -10.13 5.15
CA TYR A 192 0.98 -8.72 5.39
C TYR A 192 1.04 -7.91 4.09
N VAL A 193 2.16 -7.97 3.36
CA VAL A 193 2.34 -7.21 2.12
C VAL A 193 1.28 -7.63 1.10
N THR A 194 1.12 -8.93 0.88
CA THR A 194 0.15 -9.45 -0.10
C THR A 194 -1.27 -8.98 0.21
N SER A 195 -1.74 -9.17 1.45
CA SER A 195 -3.10 -8.81 1.83
C SER A 195 -3.36 -7.30 1.87
N THR A 196 -2.35 -6.51 2.21
CA THR A 196 -2.45 -5.04 2.24
C THR A 196 -2.64 -4.49 0.83
N TYR A 197 -1.85 -4.97 -0.13
CA TYR A 197 -1.89 -4.43 -1.49
C TYR A 197 -2.95 -5.07 -2.38
N GLU A 198 -3.37 -6.29 -2.10
CA GLU A 198 -4.57 -6.88 -2.73
C GLU A 198 -5.83 -6.04 -2.47
N ARG A 199 -5.96 -5.49 -1.25
CA ARG A 199 -7.10 -4.67 -0.83
C ARG A 199 -6.90 -3.17 -1.05
N SER A 200 -5.78 -2.77 -1.60
CA SER A 200 -5.46 -1.35 -1.79
C SER A 200 -6.47 -0.70 -2.75
N LYS A 201 -6.94 0.48 -2.35
CA LYS A 201 -7.78 1.34 -3.19
C LYS A 201 -6.96 2.36 -3.98
N ILE A 202 -5.65 2.38 -3.78
CA ILE A 202 -4.75 3.27 -4.54
C ILE A 202 -4.54 2.64 -5.90
N MET A 203 -4.84 3.40 -6.93
CA MET A 203 -4.69 2.97 -8.32
C MET A 203 -3.26 2.52 -8.62
N GLY A 204 -3.11 1.38 -9.28
CA GLY A 204 -1.81 0.79 -9.64
C GLY A 204 -1.17 -0.09 -8.57
N MET A 205 -1.64 -0.06 -7.31
CA MET A 205 -1.06 -0.90 -6.25
C MET A 205 -1.36 -2.39 -6.40
N ASP A 206 -2.28 -2.77 -7.24
CA ASP A 206 -2.50 -4.17 -7.63
C ASP A 206 -1.28 -4.81 -8.33
N ALA A 207 -0.36 -3.99 -8.87
CA ALA A 207 0.94 -4.47 -9.34
C ALA A 207 1.80 -5.07 -8.22
N VAL A 208 1.62 -4.62 -6.98
CA VAL A 208 2.32 -5.20 -5.83
C VAL A 208 1.77 -6.60 -5.53
N PHE A 209 0.45 -6.77 -5.57
CA PHE A 209 -0.14 -8.11 -5.41
C PHE A 209 0.37 -9.08 -6.48
N VAL A 210 0.39 -8.66 -7.75
CA VAL A 210 0.93 -9.49 -8.85
C VAL A 210 2.39 -9.85 -8.58
N HIS A 211 3.24 -8.87 -8.23
CA HIS A 211 4.64 -9.10 -7.89
C HIS A 211 4.81 -10.12 -6.75
N MET A 212 4.01 -9.99 -5.68
CA MET A 212 4.06 -10.92 -4.56
C MET A 212 3.71 -12.35 -4.98
N VAL A 213 2.62 -12.51 -5.75
CA VAL A 213 2.20 -13.83 -6.23
C VAL A 213 3.26 -14.45 -7.14
N GLU A 214 3.72 -13.71 -8.14
CA GLU A 214 4.71 -14.21 -9.11
C GLU A 214 6.06 -14.54 -8.47
N LYS A 215 6.51 -13.76 -7.51
CA LYS A 215 7.85 -13.89 -6.95
C LYS A 215 7.94 -14.85 -5.77
N TYR A 216 6.90 -14.95 -4.96
CA TYR A 216 6.96 -15.68 -3.69
C TYR A 216 6.02 -16.88 -3.63
N TYR A 217 4.79 -16.77 -4.14
CA TYR A 217 3.81 -17.85 -4.01
C TYR A 217 3.99 -18.94 -5.08
N ILE A 218 4.04 -18.58 -6.36
CA ILE A 218 4.19 -19.59 -7.43
C ILE A 218 5.60 -20.20 -7.52
N THR A 219 6.57 -19.63 -6.83
CA THR A 219 7.94 -20.15 -6.71
C THR A 219 8.13 -21.11 -5.54
N ASN A 220 7.02 -21.57 -4.93
CA ASN A 220 7.00 -22.52 -3.82
C ASN A 220 7.79 -22.06 -2.57
N GLN A 221 7.81 -20.75 -2.29
CA GLN A 221 8.40 -20.20 -1.07
C GLN A 221 7.38 -20.06 0.07
N CYS A 222 6.08 -20.30 -0.19
CA CYS A 222 4.96 -20.10 0.72
C CYS A 222 4.24 -21.44 0.98
N ASP A 223 4.91 -22.36 1.66
CA ASP A 223 4.44 -23.73 1.94
C ASP A 223 3.24 -23.79 2.90
N TRP A 224 2.95 -22.71 3.61
CA TRP A 224 1.76 -22.58 4.47
C TRP A 224 0.46 -22.34 3.71
N VAL A 225 0.52 -22.11 2.39
CA VAL A 225 -0.65 -21.88 1.54
C VAL A 225 -1.08 -23.18 0.88
N ASP A 226 -2.33 -23.56 1.09
CA ASP A 226 -2.87 -24.75 0.42
C ASP A 226 -3.01 -24.56 -1.09
N SER A 227 -3.04 -25.67 -1.83
CA SER A 227 -3.09 -25.68 -3.28
C SER A 227 -4.31 -24.98 -3.86
N THR A 228 -5.47 -25.04 -3.18
CA THR A 228 -6.71 -24.39 -3.64
C THR A 228 -6.57 -22.87 -3.58
N MET A 229 -6.01 -22.36 -2.47
CA MET A 229 -5.76 -20.92 -2.31
C MET A 229 -4.70 -20.45 -3.30
N LEU A 230 -3.61 -21.22 -3.48
CA LEU A 230 -2.55 -20.89 -4.43
C LEU A 230 -3.10 -20.74 -5.85
N VAL A 231 -3.94 -21.68 -6.32
CA VAL A 231 -4.59 -21.59 -7.64
C VAL A 231 -5.42 -20.31 -7.75
N LYS A 232 -6.23 -19.98 -6.74
CA LYS A 232 -7.06 -18.77 -6.76
C LYS A 232 -6.22 -17.48 -6.83
N MET A 233 -5.12 -17.43 -6.07
CA MET A 233 -4.19 -16.29 -6.11
C MET A 233 -3.51 -16.17 -7.47
N GLN A 234 -3.13 -17.29 -8.06
CA GLN A 234 -2.49 -17.37 -9.36
C GLN A 234 -3.45 -16.91 -10.47
N ASP A 235 -4.68 -17.43 -10.50
CA ASP A 235 -5.73 -17.01 -11.44
C ASP A 235 -6.01 -15.51 -11.32
N ARG A 236 -6.09 -15.02 -10.08
CA ARG A 236 -6.31 -13.59 -9.82
C ARG A 236 -5.16 -12.74 -10.34
N ALA A 237 -3.92 -13.12 -10.08
CA ALA A 237 -2.73 -12.41 -10.57
C ALA A 237 -2.67 -12.41 -12.11
N GLN A 238 -2.97 -13.55 -12.74
CA GLN A 238 -3.00 -13.68 -14.21
C GLN A 238 -4.04 -12.77 -14.86
N LYS A 239 -5.20 -12.56 -14.23
CA LYS A 239 -6.23 -11.63 -14.73
C LYS A 239 -5.83 -10.16 -14.54
N ILE A 240 -5.10 -9.83 -13.48
CA ILE A 240 -4.67 -8.46 -13.17
C ILE A 240 -3.44 -8.07 -14.00
N ALA A 241 -2.47 -8.96 -14.18
CA ALA A 241 -1.16 -8.66 -14.77
C ALA A 241 -1.22 -7.98 -16.16
N PRO A 242 -2.10 -8.38 -17.12
CA PRO A 242 -2.24 -7.70 -18.39
C PRO A 242 -2.77 -6.26 -18.28
N ASN A 243 -3.49 -5.97 -17.19
CA ASN A 243 -4.19 -4.70 -16.97
C ASN A 243 -3.44 -3.75 -16.03
N LEU A 244 -2.15 -3.96 -15.79
CA LEU A 244 -1.35 -3.07 -14.96
C LEU A 244 -1.08 -1.74 -15.68
N ILE A 245 -1.01 -0.65 -14.92
CA ILE A 245 -0.63 0.67 -15.44
C ILE A 245 0.73 0.57 -16.15
N GLY A 246 0.87 1.24 -17.28
CA GLY A 246 2.03 1.19 -18.17
C GLY A 246 2.05 -0.01 -19.13
N ARG A 247 1.20 -1.02 -18.95
CA ARG A 247 1.05 -2.12 -19.91
C ARG A 247 0.20 -1.68 -21.10
N LYS A 248 0.48 -2.24 -22.27
CA LYS A 248 -0.38 -2.07 -23.44
C LYS A 248 -1.71 -2.77 -23.17
N ALA A 249 -2.81 -2.06 -23.36
CA ALA A 249 -4.16 -2.61 -23.21
C ALA A 249 -4.33 -3.83 -24.13
N THR A 250 -4.93 -4.88 -23.59
CA THR A 250 -5.11 -6.13 -24.32
C THR A 250 -6.09 -5.91 -25.49
N GLU A 251 -5.67 -6.28 -26.69
CA GLU A 251 -6.48 -6.13 -27.89
C GLU A 251 -7.66 -7.11 -27.86
N PHE A 252 -8.79 -6.64 -28.36
CA PHE A 252 -9.97 -7.46 -28.60
C PHE A 252 -10.75 -6.90 -29.79
N ILE A 253 -11.54 -7.73 -30.42
CA ILE A 253 -12.43 -7.34 -31.50
C ILE A 253 -13.85 -7.27 -30.92
N ALA A 254 -14.50 -6.12 -31.07
CA ALA A 254 -15.90 -5.96 -30.72
C ALA A 254 -16.69 -5.39 -31.91
N TYR A 255 -17.94 -5.71 -32.00
CA TYR A 255 -18.79 -5.31 -33.12
C TYR A 255 -19.73 -4.19 -32.70
N GLY A 256 -19.86 -3.17 -33.53
CA GLY A 256 -20.65 -2.02 -33.16
C GLY A 256 -20.85 -1.00 -34.25
N THR A 257 -21.28 0.19 -33.84
CA THR A 257 -21.52 1.31 -34.74
C THR A 257 -20.59 2.47 -34.37
N ALA A 258 -19.82 2.96 -35.33
CA ALA A 258 -19.36 4.34 -35.28
C ALA A 258 -20.49 5.20 -35.87
N PHE A 259 -20.92 6.24 -35.14
CA PHE A 259 -21.88 7.23 -35.64
C PHE A 259 -23.27 6.70 -36.05
N MET A 260 -23.91 5.89 -35.19
CA MET A 260 -25.34 5.53 -35.36
C MET A 260 -25.74 4.89 -36.71
N LYS A 261 -24.80 4.38 -37.49
CA LYS A 261 -25.10 3.59 -38.67
C LYS A 261 -25.59 2.20 -38.24
N ASP A 262 -26.70 1.75 -38.81
CA ASP A 262 -27.56 0.63 -38.38
C ASP A 262 -26.91 -0.78 -38.41
N THR A 263 -25.61 -0.89 -38.54
CA THR A 263 -24.93 -2.17 -38.75
C THR A 263 -24.03 -2.51 -37.56
N LEU A 264 -24.46 -3.48 -36.75
CA LEU A 264 -23.63 -4.16 -35.73
C LEU A 264 -22.53 -5.06 -36.33
N GLU A 265 -22.25 -4.92 -37.62
CA GLU A 265 -21.38 -5.83 -38.36
C GLU A 265 -19.99 -5.25 -38.60
N ILE A 266 -19.70 -4.03 -38.09
CA ILE A 266 -18.40 -3.42 -38.28
C ILE A 266 -17.52 -3.83 -37.08
N PRO A 267 -16.42 -4.58 -37.31
CA PRO A 267 -15.45 -4.86 -36.26
C PRO A 267 -14.70 -3.60 -35.92
N HIS A 268 -14.49 -3.37 -34.64
CA HIS A 268 -13.66 -2.29 -34.10
C HIS A 268 -12.60 -2.86 -33.18
N THR A 269 -11.40 -2.32 -33.25
CA THR A 269 -10.27 -2.68 -32.41
C THR A 269 -9.69 -1.43 -31.75
N LEU A 270 -9.04 -1.60 -30.59
CA LEU A 270 -8.39 -0.47 -29.91
C LEU A 270 -7.26 0.13 -30.75
N SER A 271 -6.53 -0.70 -31.48
CA SER A 271 -5.37 -0.27 -32.29
C SER A 271 -5.74 0.60 -33.49
N GLU A 272 -7.00 0.55 -33.94
CA GLU A 272 -7.51 1.39 -35.05
C GLU A 272 -7.79 2.83 -34.63
N ILE A 273 -7.95 3.09 -33.33
CA ILE A 273 -8.27 4.41 -32.81
C ILE A 273 -7.06 5.33 -32.91
N LYS A 274 -7.17 6.40 -33.69
CA LYS A 274 -6.10 7.38 -33.93
C LYS A 274 -6.33 8.65 -33.10
N ALA A 275 -6.19 8.53 -31.78
CA ALA A 275 -6.30 9.63 -30.85
C ALA A 275 -5.09 9.62 -29.88
N ASP A 276 -4.75 10.78 -29.31
CA ASP A 276 -3.69 10.88 -28.31
C ASP A 276 -4.08 10.20 -27.02
N TYR A 277 -5.37 10.24 -26.72
CA TYR A 277 -5.94 9.53 -25.56
C TYR A 277 -7.19 8.74 -25.98
N THR A 278 -7.34 7.53 -25.44
CA THR A 278 -8.55 6.72 -25.60
C THR A 278 -9.20 6.50 -24.25
N VAL A 279 -10.45 6.91 -24.10
CA VAL A 279 -11.27 6.61 -22.93
C VAL A 279 -12.02 5.30 -23.22
N LEU A 280 -11.55 4.19 -22.67
CA LEU A 280 -12.18 2.88 -22.81
C LEU A 280 -13.19 2.69 -21.66
N VAL A 281 -14.46 2.59 -21.99
CA VAL A 281 -15.55 2.52 -21.01
C VAL A 281 -16.33 1.21 -21.17
N PHE A 282 -16.41 0.42 -20.12
CA PHE A 282 -17.32 -0.74 -20.05
C PHE A 282 -18.58 -0.35 -19.28
N PHE A 283 -19.75 -0.55 -19.88
CA PHE A 283 -21.04 -0.14 -19.30
C PHE A 283 -22.15 -1.16 -19.53
N GLY A 284 -23.13 -1.18 -18.62
CA GLY A 284 -24.37 -1.95 -18.79
C GLY A 284 -25.53 -1.01 -19.07
N PRO A 285 -26.30 -1.19 -20.18
CA PRO A 285 -27.49 -0.39 -20.47
C PRO A 285 -28.54 -0.43 -19.35
N SER A 286 -28.72 -1.56 -18.68
CA SER A 286 -29.66 -1.71 -17.55
C SER A 286 -29.10 -1.13 -16.22
N CYS A 287 -27.78 -0.95 -16.13
CA CYS A 287 -27.09 -0.55 -14.91
C CYS A 287 -27.45 0.87 -14.45
N GLY A 288 -28.03 1.00 -13.26
CA GLY A 288 -28.43 2.30 -12.70
C GLY A 288 -27.25 3.25 -12.41
N HIS A 289 -26.05 2.72 -12.10
CA HIS A 289 -24.84 3.55 -11.95
C HIS A 289 -24.36 4.08 -13.29
N CYS A 290 -24.41 3.26 -14.34
CA CYS A 290 -24.05 3.68 -15.70
C CYS A 290 -24.94 4.83 -16.18
N LYS A 291 -26.25 4.75 -15.95
CA LYS A 291 -27.19 5.83 -16.29
C LYS A 291 -26.87 7.17 -15.61
N LYS A 292 -26.16 7.17 -14.48
CA LYS A 292 -25.74 8.37 -13.76
C LYS A 292 -24.33 8.85 -14.13
N GLU A 293 -23.41 7.93 -14.40
CA GLU A 293 -22.00 8.26 -14.62
C GLU A 293 -21.68 8.54 -16.09
N ILE A 294 -22.27 7.81 -17.04
CA ILE A 294 -22.01 8.01 -18.47
C ILE A 294 -22.26 9.44 -18.93
N PRO A 295 -23.38 10.11 -18.57
CA PRO A 295 -23.57 11.52 -18.94
C PRO A 295 -22.51 12.47 -18.42
N LYS A 296 -21.96 12.21 -17.22
CA LYS A 296 -20.89 13.01 -16.66
C LYS A 296 -19.59 12.82 -17.43
N ILE A 297 -19.25 11.55 -17.72
CA ILE A 297 -18.09 11.23 -18.57
C ILE A 297 -18.22 11.92 -19.92
N LYS A 298 -19.40 11.87 -20.54
CA LYS A 298 -19.69 12.52 -21.82
C LYS A 298 -19.41 14.03 -21.74
N ASN A 299 -19.97 14.71 -20.74
CA ASN A 299 -19.78 16.13 -20.56
C ASN A 299 -18.32 16.52 -20.32
N ASP A 300 -17.60 15.73 -19.54
CA ASP A 300 -16.19 15.95 -19.25
C ASP A 300 -15.31 15.73 -20.50
N VAL A 301 -15.57 14.65 -21.25
CA VAL A 301 -14.85 14.37 -22.51
C VAL A 301 -15.12 15.47 -23.54
N ASP A 302 -16.38 15.91 -23.71
CA ASP A 302 -16.72 17.01 -24.63
C ASP A 302 -16.04 18.32 -24.26
N SER A 303 -15.95 18.59 -22.95
CA SER A 303 -15.26 19.78 -22.43
C SER A 303 -13.75 19.71 -22.71
N LEU A 304 -13.14 18.55 -22.53
CA LEU A 304 -11.73 18.32 -22.83
C LEU A 304 -11.44 18.43 -24.33
N ILE A 305 -12.28 17.84 -25.20
CA ILE A 305 -12.18 17.99 -26.65
C ILE A 305 -12.30 19.47 -27.06
N SER A 306 -13.24 20.20 -26.46
CA SER A 306 -13.40 21.64 -26.69
C SER A 306 -12.19 22.45 -26.20
N ALA A 307 -11.45 21.96 -25.22
CA ALA A 307 -10.21 22.53 -24.73
C ALA A 307 -8.98 22.11 -25.58
N GLY A 308 -9.17 21.36 -26.66
CA GLY A 308 -8.12 21.02 -27.62
C GLY A 308 -7.46 19.65 -27.40
N TYR A 309 -7.99 18.80 -26.49
CA TYR A 309 -7.51 17.43 -26.35
C TYR A 309 -8.00 16.54 -27.50
N ASN A 310 -7.11 15.75 -28.07
CA ASN A 310 -7.47 14.71 -29.04
C ASN A 310 -7.84 13.40 -28.32
N ILE A 311 -9.11 13.26 -28.00
CA ILE A 311 -9.67 12.14 -27.24
C ILE A 311 -10.71 11.41 -28.07
N GLU A 312 -10.64 10.08 -28.09
CA GLU A 312 -11.68 9.21 -28.63
C GLU A 312 -12.24 8.31 -27.51
N THR A 313 -13.53 8.10 -27.49
CA THR A 313 -14.15 7.21 -26.51
C THR A 313 -14.59 5.91 -27.16
N PHE A 314 -14.11 4.79 -26.62
CA PHE A 314 -14.47 3.43 -27.01
C PHE A 314 -15.35 2.84 -25.90
N ALA A 315 -16.65 2.76 -26.18
CA ALA A 315 -17.66 2.37 -25.21
C ALA A 315 -18.17 0.95 -25.48
N VAL A 316 -17.95 0.04 -24.55
CA VAL A 316 -18.24 -1.39 -24.65
C VAL A 316 -19.44 -1.74 -23.80
N ALA A 317 -20.56 -2.11 -24.43
CA ALA A 317 -21.74 -2.62 -23.72
C ALA A 317 -21.49 -4.05 -23.22
N THR A 318 -21.76 -4.27 -21.93
CA THR A 318 -21.54 -5.56 -21.25
C THR A 318 -22.81 -6.45 -21.21
N GLU A 319 -23.91 -5.96 -21.78
CA GLU A 319 -25.21 -6.66 -21.83
C GLU A 319 -25.57 -6.96 -23.26
N PHE A 320 -26.38 -8.04 -23.46
CA PHE A 320 -26.68 -8.59 -24.78
C PHE A 320 -27.99 -8.10 -25.42
N ASP A 321 -28.72 -7.19 -24.76
CA ASP A 321 -29.96 -6.66 -25.35
C ASP A 321 -29.66 -5.50 -26.31
N LYS A 322 -29.81 -5.76 -27.60
CA LYS A 322 -29.57 -4.78 -28.67
C LYS A 322 -30.49 -3.57 -28.59
N GLN A 323 -31.75 -3.77 -28.17
CA GLN A 323 -32.76 -2.68 -28.14
C GLN A 323 -32.45 -1.77 -26.96
N GLU A 324 -32.19 -2.33 -25.79
CA GLU A 324 -31.79 -1.57 -24.59
C GLU A 324 -30.46 -0.84 -24.83
N TRP A 325 -29.51 -1.46 -25.52
CA TRP A 325 -28.24 -0.82 -25.86
C TRP A 325 -28.42 0.40 -26.79
N LYS A 326 -29.20 0.26 -27.89
CA LYS A 326 -29.52 1.38 -28.79
C LYS A 326 -30.27 2.49 -28.06
N LYS A 327 -31.25 2.13 -27.24
CA LYS A 327 -31.98 3.08 -26.41
C LYS A 327 -31.05 3.83 -25.46
N PHE A 328 -30.12 3.13 -24.79
CA PHE A 328 -29.15 3.75 -23.88
C PHE A 328 -28.28 4.75 -24.61
N ILE A 329 -27.72 4.42 -25.79
CA ILE A 329 -26.91 5.32 -26.59
C ILE A 329 -27.67 6.62 -26.91
N ASN A 330 -28.92 6.51 -27.30
CA ASN A 330 -29.78 7.67 -27.58
C ASN A 330 -30.09 8.51 -26.33
N ASP A 331 -30.52 7.85 -25.25
CA ASP A 331 -30.89 8.50 -23.99
C ASP A 331 -29.69 9.22 -23.35
N GLN A 332 -28.52 8.63 -23.45
CA GLN A 332 -27.27 9.20 -22.87
C GLN A 332 -26.52 10.13 -23.86
N LYS A 333 -27.03 10.26 -25.11
CA LYS A 333 -26.43 11.12 -26.16
C LYS A 333 -24.97 10.81 -26.47
N ILE A 334 -24.61 9.54 -26.45
CA ILE A 334 -23.25 9.06 -26.72
C ILE A 334 -23.07 8.49 -28.13
N GLY A 335 -23.95 8.87 -29.07
CA GLY A 335 -23.91 8.38 -30.46
C GLY A 335 -22.68 8.80 -31.25
N ASP A 336 -21.94 9.79 -30.80
CA ASP A 336 -20.66 10.23 -31.36
C ASP A 336 -19.46 9.42 -30.85
N TRP A 337 -19.64 8.56 -29.86
CA TRP A 337 -18.59 7.62 -29.42
C TRP A 337 -18.53 6.40 -30.33
N ILE A 338 -17.42 5.67 -30.30
CA ILE A 338 -17.33 4.34 -30.86
C ILE A 338 -18.05 3.38 -29.90
N ASN A 339 -19.30 3.08 -30.20
CA ASN A 339 -20.14 2.21 -29.38
C ASN A 339 -20.09 0.78 -29.92
N VAL A 340 -19.62 -0.15 -29.10
CA VAL A 340 -19.56 -1.56 -29.43
C VAL A 340 -20.31 -2.39 -28.40
N ALA A 341 -20.80 -3.53 -28.84
CA ALA A 341 -21.47 -4.50 -27.99
C ALA A 341 -21.05 -5.92 -28.37
N ASP A 342 -21.06 -6.79 -27.41
CA ASP A 342 -20.75 -8.20 -27.58
C ASP A 342 -22.07 -8.95 -27.83
N ILE A 343 -22.67 -8.73 -29.01
CA ILE A 343 -23.99 -9.27 -29.38
C ILE A 343 -23.85 -10.22 -30.56
N ASN A 344 -23.48 -11.45 -30.26
CA ASN A 344 -23.64 -12.57 -31.20
C ASN A 344 -24.72 -13.53 -30.73
N HIS A 345 -25.14 -14.42 -31.63
CA HIS A 345 -26.07 -15.47 -31.31
C HIS A 345 -25.44 -16.81 -31.70
N ASP A 346 -25.68 -17.84 -30.89
CA ASP A 346 -25.31 -19.21 -31.23
C ASP A 346 -26.25 -19.77 -32.31
N GLU A 347 -26.06 -21.05 -32.69
CA GLU A 347 -26.86 -21.73 -33.68
C GLU A 347 -28.34 -21.85 -33.28
N ASP A 348 -28.64 -21.78 -31.98
CA ASP A 348 -30.00 -21.84 -31.42
C ASP A 348 -30.63 -20.44 -31.25
N GLY A 349 -29.92 -19.37 -31.60
CA GLY A 349 -30.37 -17.99 -31.48
C GLY A 349 -30.25 -17.40 -30.10
N ASN A 350 -29.52 -18.02 -29.15
CA ASN A 350 -29.24 -17.46 -27.84
C ASN A 350 -28.11 -16.45 -27.92
N PRO A 351 -28.15 -15.35 -27.16
CA PRO A 351 -27.07 -14.38 -27.12
C PRO A 351 -25.80 -14.99 -26.46
N VAL A 352 -24.68 -14.90 -27.15
CA VAL A 352 -23.38 -15.38 -26.69
C VAL A 352 -22.35 -14.27 -26.78
N ALA A 353 -21.35 -14.30 -25.88
CA ALA A 353 -20.23 -13.38 -25.94
C ALA A 353 -19.39 -13.69 -27.19
N SER A 354 -19.12 -12.66 -27.99
CA SER A 354 -18.27 -12.77 -29.20
C SER A 354 -16.82 -12.56 -28.93
N SER A 355 -16.50 -12.02 -27.75
CA SER A 355 -15.13 -11.73 -27.33
C SER A 355 -14.88 -12.08 -25.87
N ASP A 356 -13.60 -12.19 -25.52
CA ASP A 356 -13.13 -12.50 -24.17
C ASP A 356 -12.69 -11.25 -23.38
N TRP A 357 -13.08 -10.05 -23.82
CA TRP A 357 -12.71 -8.79 -23.18
C TRP A 357 -13.13 -8.72 -21.71
N ARG A 358 -14.24 -9.37 -21.34
CA ARG A 358 -14.72 -9.42 -19.96
C ARG A 358 -13.69 -10.06 -19.03
N ASP A 359 -13.13 -11.18 -19.43
CA ASP A 359 -12.08 -11.87 -18.70
C ASP A 359 -10.73 -11.15 -18.82
N LYS A 360 -10.40 -10.67 -20.03
CA LYS A 360 -9.14 -9.94 -20.30
C LYS A 360 -9.01 -8.66 -19.49
N TYR A 361 -10.12 -7.94 -19.25
CA TYR A 361 -10.15 -6.68 -18.49
C TYR A 361 -10.67 -6.81 -17.06
N ASP A 362 -10.95 -8.04 -16.61
CA ASP A 362 -11.44 -8.31 -15.25
C ASP A 362 -12.72 -7.51 -14.92
N ILE A 363 -13.72 -7.54 -15.82
CA ILE A 363 -14.93 -6.73 -15.71
C ILE A 363 -16.05 -7.50 -15.01
N TYR A 364 -16.26 -7.26 -13.73
CA TYR A 364 -17.32 -7.84 -12.90
C TYR A 364 -18.45 -6.87 -12.54
N SER A 365 -18.19 -5.57 -12.66
CA SER A 365 -19.15 -4.51 -12.36
C SER A 365 -18.98 -3.36 -13.34
N THR A 366 -20.03 -2.57 -13.55
CA THR A 366 -20.05 -1.42 -14.45
C THR A 366 -20.53 -0.15 -13.72
N PRO A 367 -20.11 1.05 -14.17
CA PRO A 367 -19.15 1.30 -15.24
C PRO A 367 -17.69 1.06 -14.82
N VAL A 368 -16.83 0.71 -15.77
CA VAL A 368 -15.38 0.69 -15.58
C VAL A 368 -14.72 1.53 -16.66
N ILE A 369 -13.82 2.42 -16.25
CA ILE A 369 -13.13 3.37 -17.13
C ILE A 369 -11.64 3.10 -17.10
N TYR A 370 -11.04 2.98 -18.30
CA TYR A 370 -9.61 3.00 -18.55
C TYR A 370 -9.26 4.25 -19.35
N LEU A 371 -8.13 4.86 -19.04
CA LEU A 371 -7.50 5.89 -19.88
C LEU A 371 -6.25 5.30 -20.51
N LEU A 372 -6.17 5.35 -21.83
CA LEU A 372 -5.06 4.84 -22.62
C LEU A 372 -4.36 6.00 -23.35
N ASP A 373 -3.03 5.90 -23.50
CA ASP A 373 -2.27 6.82 -24.35
C ASP A 373 -2.38 6.48 -25.86
N LYS A 374 -1.66 7.20 -26.69
CA LYS A 374 -1.65 6.99 -28.14
C LYS A 374 -1.11 5.62 -28.56
N GLU A 375 -0.21 5.02 -27.78
CA GLU A 375 0.30 3.66 -27.95
C GLU A 375 -0.62 2.59 -27.36
N LYS A 376 -1.78 3.01 -26.80
CA LYS A 376 -2.73 2.15 -26.08
C LYS A 376 -2.15 1.55 -24.80
N LYS A 377 -1.18 2.22 -24.16
CA LYS A 377 -0.76 1.87 -22.80
C LYS A 377 -1.77 2.40 -21.78
N ILE A 378 -2.01 1.64 -20.76
CA ILE A 378 -2.93 2.01 -19.67
C ILE A 378 -2.26 3.08 -18.81
N ILE A 379 -2.76 4.30 -18.86
CA ILE A 379 -2.36 5.43 -18.00
C ILE A 379 -3.08 5.34 -16.66
N ALA A 380 -4.37 5.04 -16.72
CA ALA A 380 -5.22 4.93 -15.53
C ALA A 380 -6.33 3.90 -15.74
N LYS A 381 -6.82 3.33 -14.65
CA LYS A 381 -7.88 2.32 -14.68
C LYS A 381 -8.80 2.42 -13.47
N ARG A 382 -10.08 2.01 -13.67
CA ARG A 382 -11.13 2.02 -12.64
C ARG A 382 -11.29 3.41 -11.99
N ILE A 383 -11.17 4.45 -12.83
CA ILE A 383 -11.26 5.85 -12.42
C ILE A 383 -12.70 6.38 -12.51
N SER A 384 -12.97 7.44 -11.74
CA SER A 384 -14.18 8.24 -11.88
C SER A 384 -14.04 9.29 -13.00
N HIS A 385 -15.16 9.89 -13.40
CA HIS A 385 -15.15 11.00 -14.38
C HIS A 385 -14.26 12.17 -13.88
N THR A 386 -14.32 12.53 -12.59
CA THR A 386 -13.49 13.60 -12.02
C THR A 386 -12.00 13.29 -12.06
N GLN A 387 -11.62 12.04 -11.75
CA GLN A 387 -10.23 11.61 -11.87
C GLN A 387 -9.72 11.60 -13.32
N LEU A 388 -10.59 11.32 -14.30
CA LEU A 388 -10.25 11.43 -15.71
C LEU A 388 -9.78 12.84 -16.07
N VAL A 389 -10.55 13.87 -15.65
CA VAL A 389 -10.21 15.28 -15.90
C VAL A 389 -8.91 15.68 -15.19
N GLU A 390 -8.76 15.29 -13.91
CA GLU A 390 -7.56 15.58 -13.13
C GLU A 390 -6.29 14.99 -13.74
N ILE A 391 -6.35 13.72 -14.17
CA ILE A 391 -5.19 13.02 -14.76
C ILE A 391 -4.79 13.69 -16.07
N LEU A 392 -5.74 13.95 -16.97
CA LEU A 392 -5.46 14.60 -18.24
C LEU A 392 -4.92 16.03 -18.05
N GLY A 393 -5.46 16.78 -17.09
CA GLY A 393 -4.97 18.11 -16.74
C GLY A 393 -3.50 18.10 -16.27
N ARG A 394 -3.09 17.10 -15.47
CA ARG A 394 -1.70 16.94 -15.04
C ARG A 394 -0.77 16.58 -16.20
N LEU A 395 -1.18 15.63 -17.04
CA LEU A 395 -0.37 15.20 -18.20
C LEU A 395 -0.09 16.34 -19.19
N GLN A 396 -0.95 17.34 -19.28
CA GLN A 396 -0.73 18.51 -20.13
C GLN A 396 0.26 19.50 -19.52
N GLN A 397 0.37 19.58 -18.19
CA GLN A 397 1.31 20.46 -17.51
C GLN A 397 2.75 19.92 -17.53
N ASP A 398 2.91 18.62 -17.71
CA ASP A 398 4.21 17.94 -17.73
C ASP A 398 4.82 17.85 -19.15
N ASN A 399 4.07 18.24 -20.21
CA ASN A 399 4.49 18.33 -21.60
C ASN A 399 4.76 19.78 -22.01
#